data_5271c46c457f28a13b8258567d135b45
#
_entry.id   5271c46c457f28a13b8258567d135b45
#
_cell.length_a   1.000
_cell.length_b   1.000
_cell.length_c   1.000
_cell.angle_alpha   90.00
_cell.angle_beta   90.00
_cell.angle_gamma   90.00
#
_symmetry.space_group_name_H-M   'P 1'
#
loop_
_entity.id
_entity.type
_entity.pdbx_description
1 polymer ?
#
loop_
_entity_poly.entity_id
_entity_poly.type
_entity_poly.pdbx_seq_one_letter_code
_entity_poly.pdbx_strand_id
1 'polypeptide(L)'
;MHQAAEDDVIPLSAPIETASGQILDSLLIPKGTILQSPIIFTNRNEKLWGPDARSFIPERWLEANPHVPKDIHGHRHRMTFSDGPRLCLGRGFALAEFKVR
;
A
#
# COMPACT_ATOMS: atom_id res chain seq x y z
N MET A 1 -11.08 3.17 4.13
CA MET A 1 -11.87 4.06 3.25
C MET A 1 -11.53 5.49 3.62
N HIS A 2 -11.18 6.33 2.66
CA HIS A 2 -10.81 7.73 2.83
C HIS A 2 -11.67 8.59 1.90
N GLN A 3 -11.79 9.87 2.20
CA GLN A 3 -12.47 10.82 1.34
C GLN A 3 -11.50 11.96 1.01
N ALA A 4 -11.43 12.34 -0.26
CA ALA A 4 -10.60 13.46 -0.70
C ALA A 4 -11.10 14.77 -0.04
N ALA A 5 -10.19 15.45 0.66
CA ALA A 5 -10.50 16.70 1.36
C ALA A 5 -10.54 17.90 0.39
N GLU A 6 -9.82 17.81 -0.71
CA GLU A 6 -9.70 18.81 -1.79
C GLU A 6 -9.50 18.10 -3.13
N ASP A 7 -9.52 18.85 -4.22
CA ASP A 7 -9.16 18.33 -5.53
C ASP A 7 -7.67 18.00 -5.54
N ASP A 8 -7.30 16.85 -6.09
CA ASP A 8 -5.91 16.40 -6.15
C ASP A 8 -5.64 15.61 -7.43
N VAL A 9 -4.37 15.48 -7.81
CA VAL A 9 -3.93 14.70 -8.96
C VAL A 9 -2.97 13.61 -8.50
N ILE A 10 -3.37 12.36 -8.69
CA ILE A 10 -2.56 11.20 -8.34
C ILE A 10 -1.77 10.74 -9.55
N PRO A 11 -0.43 10.82 -9.53
CA PRO A 11 0.40 10.28 -10.59
C PRO A 11 0.33 8.74 -10.59
N LEU A 12 0.31 8.15 -11.78
CA LEU A 12 0.33 6.71 -11.97
C LEU A 12 1.76 6.22 -12.16
N SER A 13 2.09 5.07 -11.58
CA SER A 13 3.40 4.41 -11.76
C SER A 13 3.63 3.93 -13.20
N ALA A 14 2.56 3.72 -13.96
CA ALA A 14 2.57 3.42 -15.39
C ALA A 14 1.30 4.01 -16.02
N PRO A 15 1.37 4.49 -17.28
CA PRO A 15 0.19 4.96 -17.98
C PRO A 15 -0.87 3.87 -18.13
N ILE A 16 -2.12 4.27 -18.07
CA ILE A 16 -3.28 3.39 -18.31
C ILE A 16 -4.05 3.87 -19.55
N GLU A 17 -4.63 2.93 -20.27
CA GLU A 17 -5.54 3.22 -21.39
C GLU A 17 -6.99 3.13 -20.88
N THR A 18 -7.76 4.19 -21.12
CA THR A 18 -9.20 4.21 -20.81
C THR A 18 -10.01 3.42 -21.84
N ALA A 19 -11.25 3.09 -21.53
CA ALA A 19 -12.17 2.44 -22.47
C ALA A 19 -12.41 3.25 -23.76
N SER A 20 -12.16 4.57 -23.74
CA SER A 20 -12.21 5.44 -24.92
C SER A 20 -10.90 5.52 -25.71
N GLY A 21 -9.85 4.78 -25.31
CA GLY A 21 -8.54 4.79 -25.97
C GLY A 21 -7.63 5.95 -25.54
N GLN A 22 -8.01 6.74 -24.55
CA GLN A 22 -7.18 7.81 -24.02
C GLN A 22 -6.11 7.25 -23.09
N ILE A 23 -4.86 7.68 -23.24
CA ILE A 23 -3.75 7.33 -22.32
C ILE A 23 -3.69 8.36 -21.20
N LEU A 24 -3.72 7.90 -19.96
CA LEU A 24 -3.59 8.71 -18.76
C LEU A 24 -2.34 8.31 -17.98
N ASP A 25 -1.55 9.28 -17.58
CA ASP A 25 -0.40 9.13 -16.68
C ASP A 25 -0.72 9.56 -15.24
N SER A 26 -1.88 10.15 -15.04
CA SER A 26 -2.34 10.67 -13.76
C SER A 26 -3.87 10.60 -13.67
N LEU A 27 -4.40 10.62 -12.45
CA LEU A 27 -5.83 10.62 -12.17
C LEU A 27 -6.21 11.91 -11.42
N LEU A 28 -7.15 12.67 -11.96
CA LEU A 28 -7.79 13.75 -11.25
C LEU A 28 -8.79 13.17 -10.24
N ILE A 29 -8.63 13.53 -8.97
CA ILE A 29 -9.48 13.11 -7.88
C ILE A 29 -10.22 14.35 -7.34
N PRO A 30 -11.47 14.55 -7.69
CA PRO A 30 -12.27 15.66 -7.15
C PRO A 30 -12.48 15.54 -5.65
N LYS A 31 -12.59 16.66 -4.97
CA LYS A 31 -13.00 16.74 -3.57
C LYS A 31 -14.26 15.94 -3.31
N GLY A 32 -14.28 15.19 -2.20
CA GLY A 32 -15.40 14.34 -1.84
C GLY A 32 -15.33 12.93 -2.43
N THR A 33 -14.41 12.64 -3.36
CA THR A 33 -14.21 11.30 -3.92
C THR A 33 -13.86 10.31 -2.82
N ILE A 34 -14.56 9.17 -2.81
CA ILE A 34 -14.26 8.07 -1.87
C ILE A 34 -13.12 7.23 -2.43
N LEU A 35 -12.05 7.11 -1.67
CA LEU A 35 -10.86 6.33 -1.99
C LEU A 35 -10.80 5.07 -1.12
N GLN A 36 -10.50 3.94 -1.73
CA GLN A 36 -10.32 2.68 -1.03
C GLN A 36 -9.02 2.01 -1.46
N SER A 37 -8.11 1.82 -0.52
CA SER A 37 -6.87 1.09 -0.74
C SER A 37 -7.06 -0.39 -0.46
N PRO A 38 -6.80 -1.29 -1.42
CA PRO A 38 -6.94 -2.73 -1.24
C PRO A 38 -5.73 -3.31 -0.50
N ILE A 39 -5.63 -3.09 0.80
CA ILE A 39 -4.48 -3.43 1.65
C ILE A 39 -4.05 -4.88 1.50
N ILE A 40 -4.99 -5.83 1.48
CA ILE A 40 -4.68 -7.26 1.36
C ILE A 40 -4.00 -7.55 0.01
N PHE A 41 -4.52 -6.96 -1.07
CA PHE A 41 -3.94 -7.14 -2.40
C PHE A 41 -2.55 -6.50 -2.49
N THR A 42 -2.37 -5.30 -1.94
CA THR A 42 -1.07 -4.62 -1.91
C THR A 42 -0.04 -5.45 -1.14
N ASN A 43 -0.41 -5.96 0.04
CA ASN A 43 0.48 -6.75 0.89
C ASN A 43 0.79 -8.16 0.35
N ARG A 44 0.09 -8.62 -0.70
CA ARG A 44 0.26 -9.94 -1.32
C ARG A 44 0.48 -9.87 -2.83
N ASN A 45 0.80 -8.70 -3.34
CA ASN A 45 1.02 -8.51 -4.77
C ASN A 45 2.38 -9.08 -5.20
N GLU A 46 2.36 -10.06 -6.08
CA GLU A 46 3.57 -10.73 -6.58
C GLU A 46 4.50 -9.79 -7.37
N LYS A 47 3.95 -8.76 -8.01
CA LYS A 47 4.76 -7.73 -8.67
C LYS A 47 5.57 -6.90 -7.68
N LEU A 48 5.07 -6.73 -6.45
CA LEU A 48 5.73 -5.95 -5.40
C LEU A 48 6.63 -6.83 -4.51
N TRP A 49 6.19 -8.03 -4.18
CA TRP A 49 6.80 -8.88 -3.16
C TRP A 49 7.51 -10.12 -3.72
N GLY A 50 7.48 -10.31 -5.04
CA GLY A 50 8.01 -11.50 -5.70
C GLY A 50 7.02 -12.67 -5.75
N PRO A 51 7.41 -13.80 -6.39
CA PRO A 51 6.51 -14.95 -6.63
C PRO A 51 6.05 -15.66 -5.36
N ASP A 52 6.75 -15.43 -4.25
CA ASP A 52 6.48 -15.98 -2.92
C ASP A 52 5.68 -15.01 -2.01
N ALA A 53 5.05 -13.97 -2.59
CA ALA A 53 4.31 -12.93 -1.89
C ALA A 53 3.24 -13.46 -0.91
N ARG A 54 2.71 -14.65 -1.19
CA ARG A 54 1.66 -15.31 -0.38
C ARG A 54 2.21 -16.31 0.63
N SER A 55 3.51 -16.57 0.60
CA SER A 55 4.17 -17.51 1.50
C SER A 55 4.56 -16.84 2.81
N PHE A 56 4.52 -17.59 3.90
CA PHE A 56 5.00 -17.13 5.19
C PHE A 56 6.52 -17.35 5.27
N ILE A 57 7.29 -16.28 5.07
CA ILE A 57 8.77 -16.30 5.06
C ILE A 57 9.26 -15.24 6.04
N PRO A 58 9.43 -15.57 7.34
CA PRO A 58 9.92 -14.61 8.34
C PRO A 58 11.31 -14.07 8.02
N GLU A 59 12.16 -14.89 7.39
CA GLU A 59 13.53 -14.56 6.99
C GLU A 59 13.60 -13.35 6.05
N ARG A 60 12.52 -13.04 5.34
CA ARG A 60 12.39 -11.85 4.51
C ARG A 60 12.75 -10.55 5.26
N TRP A 61 12.63 -10.54 6.58
CA TRP A 61 12.83 -9.37 7.43
C TRP A 61 14.17 -9.36 8.17
N LEU A 62 14.95 -10.45 8.09
CA LEU A 62 16.22 -10.60 8.82
C LEU A 62 17.40 -9.98 8.08
N GLU A 63 17.36 -9.95 6.76
CA GLU A 63 18.44 -9.45 5.90
C GLU A 63 17.92 -8.40 4.91
N ALA A 64 18.85 -7.73 4.21
CA ALA A 64 18.51 -6.81 3.12
C ALA A 64 17.94 -7.59 1.93
N ASN A 65 16.67 -7.92 1.98
CA ASN A 65 16.00 -8.67 0.93
C ASN A 65 15.65 -7.73 -0.24
N PRO A 66 16.13 -7.99 -1.48
CA PRO A 66 15.83 -7.17 -2.65
C PRO A 66 14.34 -7.20 -3.04
N HIS A 67 13.58 -8.20 -2.59
CA HIS A 67 12.14 -8.34 -2.85
C HIS A 67 11.24 -7.60 -1.86
N VAL A 68 11.81 -6.90 -0.87
CA VAL A 68 11.01 -6.01 -0.02
C VAL A 68 10.79 -4.68 -0.75
N PRO A 69 9.55 -4.30 -1.08
CA PRO A 69 9.26 -3.08 -1.83
C PRO A 69 9.56 -1.86 -0.98
N LYS A 70 10.63 -1.13 -1.31
CA LYS A 70 11.06 0.07 -0.57
C LYS A 70 10.14 1.28 -0.80
N ASP A 71 9.36 1.25 -1.86
CA ASP A 71 8.43 2.32 -2.23
C ASP A 71 7.17 2.34 -1.38
N ILE A 72 6.91 1.28 -0.62
CA ILE A 72 5.80 1.26 0.35
C ILE A 72 6.30 1.77 1.69
N HIS A 73 5.87 2.97 2.07
CA HIS A 73 6.33 3.65 3.29
C HIS A 73 5.72 3.12 4.60
N GLY A 74 4.66 2.33 4.54
CA GLY A 74 4.02 1.73 5.72
C GLY A 74 4.97 0.88 6.59
N HIS A 75 4.51 0.48 7.77
CA HIS A 75 5.31 -0.30 8.72
C HIS A 75 5.91 -1.55 8.07
N ARG A 76 7.24 -1.64 8.05
CA ARG A 76 8.01 -2.69 7.35
C ARG A 76 7.58 -2.85 5.88
N HIS A 77 7.40 -1.73 5.18
CA HIS A 77 6.99 -1.69 3.78
C HIS A 77 5.64 -2.38 3.50
N ARG A 78 4.72 -2.37 4.47
CA ARG A 78 3.37 -2.95 4.34
C ARG A 78 2.30 -1.95 4.75
N MET A 79 1.16 -2.01 4.08
CA MET A 79 0.01 -1.15 4.36
C MET A 79 -0.90 -1.66 5.49
N THR A 80 -0.49 -2.70 6.24
CA THR A 80 -1.30 -3.34 7.31
C THR A 80 -1.82 -2.32 8.33
N PHE A 81 -1.00 -1.36 8.71
CA PHE A 81 -1.35 -0.32 9.67
C PHE A 81 -1.58 1.05 9.02
N SER A 82 -1.76 1.08 7.68
CA SER A 82 -1.81 2.31 6.91
C SER A 82 -0.50 3.11 6.99
N ASP A 83 -0.50 4.36 6.52
CA ASP A 83 0.64 5.28 6.57
C ASP A 83 0.15 6.72 6.64
N GLY A 84 1.08 7.67 6.87
CA GLY A 84 0.83 9.10 6.92
C GLY A 84 -0.02 9.53 8.12
N PRO A 85 -0.76 10.65 8.00
CA PRO A 85 -1.53 11.24 9.10
C PRO A 85 -2.65 10.34 9.65
N ARG A 86 -3.03 9.31 8.91
CA ARG A 86 -4.07 8.34 9.28
C ARG A 86 -3.50 6.98 9.65
N LEU A 87 -2.23 6.93 10.07
CA LEU A 87 -1.61 5.73 10.63
C LEU A 87 -2.48 5.11 11.73
N CYS A 88 -2.57 3.78 11.75
CA CYS A 88 -3.35 3.06 12.76
C CYS A 88 -2.91 3.40 14.18
N LEU A 89 -3.81 3.97 14.96
CA LEU A 89 -3.55 4.34 16.37
C LEU A 89 -3.20 3.11 17.22
N GLY A 90 -3.84 1.97 16.94
CA GLY A 90 -3.63 0.72 17.67
C GLY A 90 -2.39 -0.08 17.28
N ARG A 91 -1.53 0.42 16.37
CA ARG A 91 -0.35 -0.31 15.91
C ARG A 91 0.57 -0.75 17.05
N GLY A 92 0.87 0.15 17.98
CA GLY A 92 1.75 -0.15 19.11
C GLY A 92 1.20 -1.24 20.00
N PHE A 93 -0.09 -1.17 20.30
CA PHE A 93 -0.80 -2.18 21.09
C PHE A 93 -0.80 -3.55 20.39
N ALA A 94 -1.18 -3.61 19.12
CA ALA A 94 -1.17 -4.85 18.34
C ALA A 94 0.22 -5.50 18.30
N LEU A 95 1.28 -4.71 18.07
CA LEU A 95 2.66 -5.22 18.06
C LEU A 95 3.11 -5.73 19.43
N ALA A 96 2.68 -5.09 20.52
CA ALA A 96 2.96 -5.55 21.86
C ALA A 96 2.25 -6.89 22.14
N GLU A 97 0.98 -7.01 21.79
CA GLU A 97 0.19 -8.23 21.96
C GLU A 97 0.81 -9.42 21.19
N PHE A 98 1.24 -9.20 19.94
CA PHE A 98 1.92 -10.24 19.17
C PHE A 98 3.24 -10.74 19.78
N LYS A 99 3.92 -9.92 20.57
CA LYS A 99 5.19 -10.31 21.21
C LYS A 99 5.02 -11.13 22.49
N VAL A 100 3.81 -11.14 23.07
CA VAL A 100 3.54 -11.82 24.35
C VAL A 100 2.95 -13.21 24.14
N ARG A 101 2.62 -13.56 22.91
CA ARG A 101 2.15 -14.89 22.48
C ARG A 101 3.24 -15.67 21.80
#